data_9d7cb252bc42280c62cbbe2846fd558d
#
_entry.id   9d7cb252bc42280c62cbbe2846fd558d
#
_cell.length_a   1.000
_cell.length_b   1.000
_cell.length_c   1.000
_cell.angle_alpha   90.00
_cell.angle_beta   90.00
_cell.angle_gamma   90.00
#
_symmetry.space_group_name_H-M   'P 1'
#
loop_
_entity.id
_entity.type
_entity.pdbx_description
1 polymer ?
#
loop_
_entity_poly.entity_id
_entity_poly.type
_entity_poly.pdbx_seq_one_letter_code
_entity_poly.pdbx_strand_id
1 'polypeptide(L)'
;MTKIDIFSGFLGAGKTTLIRKLIKEAFAGEKLVLIENEFGEIGVDGAFMQDAGIEVTEMNSGCICCSLVGDFGKALKKVLETYAPDRILIEPSGVGKLSDVIKAVEKVDSRDLVLNSFTTVVDAKKAKIYMKNFGEFFNNQVENANSIILSRTAGMDPAKLSAAIALLREKNPEATLITTPWEELDGKTILAAMEKRSTLEATLRELEQEAETHEEHDHCCHHHDHEEEECSDPDCACHHHHDHEEEECDDPDCACHHHHHHGHDADEVFVSWGTETPRKFTEEELRHILAQLESGEYGTVLRSKGLVDAADGQWLYFDYVPGEPDIRRGVPGVTGRICVIGSQLKEDKLQALFNV
;
A
#
# COMPACT_ATOMS: atom_id res chain seq x y z
N MET A 1 -8.94 -22.75 4.89
CA MET A 1 -9.00 -21.51 5.71
C MET A 1 -9.82 -20.51 4.95
N THR A 2 -10.98 -20.12 5.47
CA THR A 2 -11.93 -19.22 4.80
C THR A 2 -11.51 -17.77 5.04
N LYS A 3 -11.36 -16.98 3.97
CA LYS A 3 -11.06 -15.56 4.04
C LYS A 3 -12.33 -14.76 4.30
N ILE A 4 -12.24 -13.73 5.15
CA ILE A 4 -13.32 -12.77 5.37
C ILE A 4 -12.90 -11.40 4.87
N ASP A 5 -13.73 -10.81 4.01
CA ASP A 5 -13.58 -9.45 3.52
C ASP A 5 -14.81 -8.62 3.92
N ILE A 6 -14.57 -7.50 4.60
CA ILE A 6 -15.62 -6.57 5.05
C ILE A 6 -15.62 -5.35 4.12
N PHE A 7 -16.78 -5.05 3.55
CA PHE A 7 -17.02 -3.89 2.67
C PHE A 7 -17.88 -2.85 3.38
N SER A 8 -17.25 -1.99 4.15
CA SER A 8 -17.90 -0.88 4.85
C SER A 8 -17.99 0.37 3.97
N GLY A 9 -18.67 1.37 4.44
CA GLY A 9 -18.83 2.67 3.78
C GLY A 9 -20.23 3.22 3.95
N PHE A 10 -20.33 4.55 3.91
CA PHE A 10 -21.60 5.24 4.17
C PHE A 10 -22.68 4.94 3.12
N LEU A 11 -23.90 5.32 3.40
CA LEU A 11 -25.05 5.09 2.53
C LEU A 11 -24.80 5.62 1.10
N GLY A 12 -25.04 4.77 0.10
CA GLY A 12 -24.90 5.10 -1.32
C GLY A 12 -23.45 5.36 -1.78
N ALA A 13 -22.45 4.94 -1.00
CA ALA A 13 -21.04 5.07 -1.39
C ALA A 13 -20.64 4.17 -2.56
N GLY A 14 -21.42 3.10 -2.85
CA GLY A 14 -21.17 2.17 -3.96
C GLY A 14 -20.60 0.83 -3.53
N LYS A 15 -20.78 0.41 -2.28
CA LYS A 15 -20.32 -0.87 -1.74
C LYS A 15 -20.73 -2.06 -2.60
N THR A 16 -22.02 -2.24 -2.80
CA THR A 16 -22.58 -3.33 -3.62
C THR A 16 -22.06 -3.32 -5.04
N THR A 17 -21.88 -2.12 -5.65
CA THR A 17 -21.30 -1.99 -7.00
C THR A 17 -19.86 -2.52 -7.06
N LEU A 18 -19.06 -2.19 -6.05
CA LEU A 18 -17.69 -2.69 -5.94
C LEU A 18 -17.65 -4.21 -5.73
N ILE A 19 -18.50 -4.73 -4.82
CA ILE A 19 -18.62 -6.17 -4.54
C ILE A 19 -18.94 -6.91 -5.84
N ARG A 20 -19.92 -6.47 -6.60
CA ARG A 20 -20.29 -7.08 -7.90
C ARG A 20 -19.13 -7.10 -8.89
N LYS A 21 -18.37 -6.01 -8.97
CA LYS A 21 -17.18 -5.95 -9.82
C LYS A 21 -16.12 -6.98 -9.39
N LEU A 22 -15.83 -7.06 -8.11
CA LEU A 22 -14.85 -8.02 -7.58
C LEU A 22 -15.29 -9.47 -7.77
N ILE A 23 -16.57 -9.78 -7.56
CA ILE A 23 -17.14 -11.09 -7.82
C ILE A 23 -16.90 -11.50 -9.27
N LYS A 24 -17.19 -10.60 -10.20
CA LYS A 24 -17.08 -10.88 -11.64
C LYS A 24 -15.63 -11.00 -12.10
N GLU A 25 -14.72 -10.20 -11.55
CA GLU A 25 -13.39 -10.00 -12.11
C GLU A 25 -12.25 -10.61 -11.29
N ALA A 26 -12.43 -10.78 -9.97
CA ALA A 26 -11.37 -11.20 -9.05
C ALA A 26 -11.60 -12.56 -8.38
N PHE A 27 -12.85 -12.90 -8.05
CA PHE A 27 -13.16 -14.10 -7.27
C PHE A 27 -13.59 -15.31 -8.10
N ALA A 28 -13.30 -15.31 -9.42
CA ALA A 28 -13.66 -16.42 -10.29
C ALA A 28 -13.05 -17.74 -9.81
N GLY A 29 -13.91 -18.74 -9.58
CA GLY A 29 -13.51 -20.07 -9.10
C GLY A 29 -13.46 -20.23 -7.58
N GLU A 30 -13.65 -19.17 -6.79
CA GLU A 30 -13.80 -19.25 -5.35
C GLU A 30 -15.28 -19.53 -4.99
N LYS A 31 -15.50 -20.37 -3.97
CA LYS A 31 -16.83 -20.60 -3.38
C LYS A 31 -17.14 -19.44 -2.43
N LEU A 32 -18.04 -18.58 -2.84
CA LEU A 32 -18.36 -17.32 -2.16
C LEU A 32 -19.65 -17.42 -1.37
N VAL A 33 -19.67 -16.78 -0.20
CA VAL A 33 -20.89 -16.44 0.55
C VAL A 33 -20.87 -14.93 0.77
N LEU A 34 -21.98 -14.27 0.46
CA LEU A 34 -22.20 -12.85 0.76
C LEU A 34 -23.18 -12.74 1.92
N ILE A 35 -22.78 -11.99 2.95
CA ILE A 35 -23.61 -11.63 4.10
C ILE A 35 -23.95 -10.15 3.98
N GLU A 36 -25.19 -9.85 3.65
CA GLU A 36 -25.71 -8.48 3.56
C GLU A 36 -26.52 -8.14 4.80
N ASN A 37 -26.33 -6.92 5.31
CA ASN A 37 -27.12 -6.37 6.39
C ASN A 37 -27.73 -5.03 5.96
N GLU A 38 -28.85 -5.08 5.28
CA GLU A 38 -29.60 -3.88 4.91
C GLU A 38 -30.66 -3.51 5.95
N PHE A 39 -30.81 -2.19 6.16
CA PHE A 39 -31.89 -1.60 6.93
C PHE A 39 -33.11 -1.42 6.00
N GLY A 40 -34.08 -2.31 6.07
CA GLY A 40 -35.37 -2.17 5.37
C GLY A 40 -35.41 -2.80 3.98
N GLU A 41 -36.51 -3.45 3.72
CA GLU A 41 -37.00 -4.07 2.48
C GLU A 41 -36.06 -4.93 1.64
N ILE A 42 -36.54 -6.10 1.30
CA ILE A 42 -35.98 -7.18 0.48
C ILE A 42 -34.89 -6.72 -0.50
N GLY A 43 -33.66 -7.20 -0.31
CA GLY A 43 -32.53 -6.89 -1.16
C GLY A 43 -32.81 -7.23 -2.64
N VAL A 44 -32.89 -6.21 -3.47
CA VAL A 44 -33.10 -6.34 -4.93
C VAL A 44 -31.92 -7.06 -5.60
N ASP A 45 -30.80 -7.21 -4.87
CA ASP A 45 -29.54 -7.71 -5.38
C ASP A 45 -29.34 -9.23 -5.24
N GLY A 46 -30.12 -9.89 -4.35
CA GLY A 46 -30.02 -11.34 -4.14
C GLY A 46 -30.21 -12.19 -5.40
N ALA A 47 -31.09 -11.78 -6.31
CA ALA A 47 -31.34 -12.52 -7.56
C ALA A 47 -30.13 -12.50 -8.51
N PHE A 48 -29.45 -11.37 -8.65
CA PHE A 48 -28.24 -11.27 -9.50
C PHE A 48 -27.07 -12.12 -8.96
N MET A 49 -26.93 -12.16 -7.64
CA MET A 49 -25.85 -12.92 -7.00
C MET A 49 -26.10 -14.43 -7.11
N GLN A 50 -27.35 -14.88 -6.98
CA GLN A 50 -27.74 -16.29 -7.17
C GLN A 50 -27.49 -16.77 -8.60
N ASP A 51 -27.74 -15.94 -9.60
CA ASP A 51 -27.44 -16.26 -11.00
C ASP A 51 -25.93 -16.43 -11.27
N ALA A 52 -25.09 -15.78 -10.45
CA ALA A 52 -23.64 -15.95 -10.50
C ALA A 52 -23.12 -17.19 -9.69
N GLY A 53 -24.03 -17.99 -9.12
CA GLY A 53 -23.68 -19.17 -8.33
C GLY A 53 -23.14 -18.83 -6.92
N ILE A 54 -23.49 -17.66 -6.39
CA ILE A 54 -23.07 -17.19 -5.07
C ILE A 54 -24.22 -17.42 -4.07
N GLU A 55 -23.89 -18.03 -2.97
CA GLU A 55 -24.81 -18.17 -1.86
C GLU A 55 -24.97 -16.84 -1.12
N VAL A 56 -26.12 -16.21 -1.23
CA VAL A 56 -26.46 -14.97 -0.52
C VAL A 56 -27.21 -15.33 0.75
N THR A 57 -26.67 -14.95 1.88
CA THR A 57 -27.31 -15.07 3.18
C THR A 57 -27.73 -13.68 3.66
N GLU A 58 -29.02 -13.39 3.57
CA GLU A 58 -29.59 -12.19 4.15
C GLU A 58 -29.77 -12.34 5.66
N MET A 59 -29.22 -11.41 6.43
CA MET A 59 -29.44 -11.37 7.88
C MET A 59 -30.54 -10.35 8.22
N ASN A 60 -31.77 -10.79 8.25
CA ASN A 60 -32.94 -9.95 8.48
C ASN A 60 -33.18 -9.54 9.95
N SER A 61 -32.28 -9.82 10.87
CA SER A 61 -32.51 -9.65 12.33
C SER A 61 -31.69 -8.51 12.93
N GLY A 62 -32.06 -7.27 12.63
CA GLY A 62 -31.49 -6.08 13.31
C GLY A 62 -30.03 -5.77 12.99
N CYS A 63 -29.60 -4.52 13.24
CA CYS A 63 -28.22 -4.11 12.99
C CYS A 63 -27.20 -5.04 13.66
N ILE A 64 -26.17 -5.47 12.94
CA ILE A 64 -24.96 -6.09 13.50
C ILE A 64 -24.40 -5.28 14.68
N CYS A 65 -24.68 -3.96 14.68
CA CYS A 65 -24.18 -3.01 15.67
C CYS A 65 -24.95 -2.98 17.00
N CYS A 66 -26.24 -3.36 17.05
CA CYS A 66 -27.07 -2.98 18.20
C CYS A 66 -27.44 -4.08 19.19
N SER A 67 -27.42 -5.35 18.84
CA SER A 67 -27.88 -6.41 19.77
C SER A 67 -27.25 -7.81 19.63
N LEU A 68 -26.27 -8.02 18.74
CA LEU A 68 -26.08 -9.36 18.20
C LEU A 68 -24.62 -9.83 18.00
N VAL A 69 -23.67 -9.38 18.77
CA VAL A 69 -22.31 -10.00 18.74
C VAL A 69 -22.40 -11.53 18.96
N GLY A 70 -23.36 -12.00 19.73
CA GLY A 70 -23.59 -13.41 19.97
C GLY A 70 -24.29 -14.13 18.81
N ASP A 71 -25.25 -13.49 18.15
CA ASP A 71 -26.01 -14.12 17.07
C ASP A 71 -25.29 -14.05 15.73
N PHE A 72 -24.49 -12.99 15.49
CA PHE A 72 -23.60 -12.90 14.33
C PHE A 72 -22.55 -14.02 14.33
N GLY A 73 -21.91 -14.27 15.46
CA GLY A 73 -20.94 -15.36 15.59
C GLY A 73 -21.57 -16.74 15.33
N LYS A 74 -22.81 -16.98 15.79
CA LYS A 74 -23.54 -18.21 15.49
C LYS A 74 -23.90 -18.32 14.00
N ALA A 75 -24.33 -17.21 13.38
CA ALA A 75 -24.66 -17.20 11.98
C ALA A 75 -23.43 -17.47 11.11
N LEU A 76 -22.29 -16.87 11.45
CA LEU A 76 -21.04 -17.09 10.74
C LEU A 76 -20.55 -18.54 10.87
N LYS A 77 -20.64 -19.15 12.06
CA LYS A 77 -20.35 -20.58 12.26
C LYS A 77 -21.28 -21.47 11.42
N LYS A 78 -22.58 -21.16 11.40
CA LYS A 78 -23.54 -21.91 10.58
C LYS A 78 -23.23 -21.80 9.07
N VAL A 79 -22.80 -20.63 8.59
CA VAL A 79 -22.37 -20.42 7.20
C VAL A 79 -21.16 -21.30 6.89
N LEU A 80 -20.17 -21.34 7.77
CA LEU A 80 -18.98 -22.19 7.62
C LEU A 80 -19.34 -23.68 7.56
N GLU A 81 -20.17 -24.16 8.50
CA GLU A 81 -20.59 -25.54 8.58
C GLU A 81 -21.45 -25.97 7.38
N THR A 82 -22.33 -25.07 6.91
CA THR A 82 -23.28 -25.38 5.84
C THR A 82 -22.64 -25.34 4.47
N TYR A 83 -21.86 -24.29 4.22
CA TYR A 83 -21.37 -23.98 2.87
C TYR A 83 -19.88 -24.28 2.69
N ALA A 84 -19.06 -24.33 3.75
CA ALA A 84 -17.61 -24.47 3.67
C ALA A 84 -16.99 -23.58 2.55
N PRO A 85 -17.18 -22.25 2.63
CA PRO A 85 -16.76 -21.33 1.56
C PRO A 85 -15.26 -21.09 1.59
N ASP A 86 -14.70 -20.73 0.42
CA ASP A 86 -13.33 -20.23 0.32
C ASP A 86 -13.24 -18.79 0.84
N ARG A 87 -14.31 -18.02 0.65
CA ARG A 87 -14.37 -16.59 1.02
C ARG A 87 -15.78 -16.18 1.45
N ILE A 88 -15.84 -15.35 2.49
CA ILE A 88 -17.06 -14.69 2.96
C ILE A 88 -16.92 -13.20 2.76
N LEU A 89 -17.86 -12.59 2.03
CA LEU A 89 -17.97 -11.16 1.86
C LEU A 89 -19.02 -10.64 2.84
N ILE A 90 -18.71 -9.60 3.59
CA ILE A 90 -19.63 -8.99 4.56
C ILE A 90 -19.88 -7.55 4.13
N GLU A 91 -21.13 -7.22 3.78
CA GLU A 91 -21.57 -5.85 3.56
C GLU A 91 -22.44 -5.38 4.74
N PRO A 92 -21.87 -4.67 5.72
CA PRO A 92 -22.65 -4.12 6.82
C PRO A 92 -23.48 -2.92 6.36
N SER A 93 -24.46 -2.56 7.17
CA SER A 93 -25.26 -1.34 6.96
C SER A 93 -24.38 -0.10 6.80
N GLY A 94 -24.76 0.80 5.89
CA GLY A 94 -24.03 2.04 5.66
C GLY A 94 -23.94 3.00 6.85
N VAL A 95 -24.73 2.78 7.91
CA VAL A 95 -24.66 3.49 9.19
C VAL A 95 -24.03 2.64 10.30
N GLY A 96 -23.46 1.48 9.99
CA GLY A 96 -22.74 0.63 10.93
C GLY A 96 -21.33 1.12 11.20
N LYS A 97 -20.84 0.91 12.42
CA LYS A 97 -19.41 1.12 12.76
C LYS A 97 -18.59 -0.07 12.28
N LEU A 98 -17.55 0.18 11.51
CA LEU A 98 -16.66 -0.88 11.03
C LEU A 98 -15.96 -1.59 12.18
N SER A 99 -15.55 -0.85 13.21
CA SER A 99 -14.92 -1.41 14.41
C SER A 99 -15.77 -2.48 15.10
N ASP A 100 -17.10 -2.35 15.07
CA ASP A 100 -18.00 -3.31 15.72
C ASP A 100 -18.11 -4.61 14.91
N VAL A 101 -18.09 -4.49 13.58
CA VAL A 101 -18.09 -5.65 12.68
C VAL A 101 -16.76 -6.42 12.79
N ILE A 102 -15.62 -5.70 12.79
CA ILE A 102 -14.29 -6.31 12.99
C ILE A 102 -14.26 -7.09 14.32
N LYS A 103 -14.66 -6.46 15.41
CA LYS A 103 -14.72 -7.12 16.74
C LYS A 103 -15.66 -8.31 16.78
N ALA A 104 -16.76 -8.26 16.03
CA ALA A 104 -17.71 -9.37 15.96
C ALA A 104 -17.10 -10.56 15.21
N VAL A 105 -16.35 -10.33 14.14
CA VAL A 105 -15.61 -11.38 13.40
C VAL A 105 -14.49 -11.96 14.27
N GLU A 106 -13.69 -11.13 14.92
CA GLU A 106 -12.56 -11.55 15.77
C GLU A 106 -12.99 -12.42 16.96
N LYS A 107 -14.22 -12.23 17.48
CA LYS A 107 -14.78 -13.04 18.55
C LYS A 107 -15.23 -14.42 18.12
N VAL A 108 -15.28 -14.70 16.83
CA VAL A 108 -15.62 -16.04 16.32
C VAL A 108 -14.40 -16.95 16.51
N ASP A 109 -14.47 -17.79 17.55
CA ASP A 109 -13.44 -18.80 17.79
C ASP A 109 -13.51 -19.88 16.69
N SER A 110 -12.74 -19.69 15.64
CA SER A 110 -12.56 -20.65 14.56
C SER A 110 -11.15 -20.52 13.97
N ARG A 111 -10.41 -21.64 14.01
CA ARG A 111 -9.08 -21.73 13.40
C ARG A 111 -9.11 -21.71 11.86
N ASP A 112 -10.30 -21.87 11.29
CA ASP A 112 -10.52 -21.95 9.85
C ASP A 112 -10.86 -20.59 9.23
N LEU A 113 -10.94 -19.52 10.03
CA LEU A 113 -11.24 -18.17 9.59
C LEU A 113 -10.02 -17.26 9.64
N VAL A 114 -9.89 -16.41 8.64
CA VAL A 114 -8.93 -15.29 8.63
C VAL A 114 -9.62 -14.00 8.17
N LEU A 115 -9.52 -12.94 8.98
CA LEU A 115 -9.92 -11.60 8.57
C LEU A 115 -8.87 -11.09 7.57
N ASN A 116 -9.26 -11.05 6.28
CA ASN A 116 -8.36 -10.79 5.17
C ASN A 116 -8.32 -9.31 4.80
N SER A 117 -9.49 -8.68 4.61
CA SER A 117 -9.57 -7.23 4.36
C SER A 117 -10.79 -6.60 5.05
N PHE A 118 -10.65 -5.32 5.39
CA PHE A 118 -11.73 -4.48 5.92
C PHE A 118 -11.65 -3.11 5.25
N THR A 119 -12.40 -3.03 4.15
CA THR A 119 -12.35 -1.94 3.20
C THR A 119 -13.49 -0.96 3.44
N THR A 120 -13.19 0.34 3.40
CA THR A 120 -14.21 1.40 3.41
C THR A 120 -14.35 2.07 2.06
N VAL A 121 -15.55 2.01 1.48
CA VAL A 121 -15.89 2.73 0.24
C VAL A 121 -16.34 4.14 0.58
N VAL A 122 -15.71 5.15 -0.01
CA VAL A 122 -15.98 6.57 0.26
C VAL A 122 -16.39 7.31 -1.01
N ASP A 123 -17.56 7.94 -1.01
CA ASP A 123 -17.93 8.92 -2.04
C ASP A 123 -17.05 10.17 -1.91
N ALA A 124 -16.05 10.31 -2.80
CA ALA A 124 -15.09 11.40 -2.77
C ALA A 124 -15.74 12.80 -2.80
N LYS A 125 -16.90 12.94 -3.46
CA LYS A 125 -17.63 14.21 -3.57
C LYS A 125 -18.32 14.60 -2.26
N LYS A 126 -18.59 13.63 -1.38
CA LYS A 126 -19.37 13.83 -0.15
C LYS A 126 -18.56 13.63 1.13
N ALA A 127 -17.32 13.21 1.06
CA ALA A 127 -16.47 12.90 2.21
C ALA A 127 -16.50 14.01 3.28
N LYS A 128 -16.23 15.26 2.90
CA LYS A 128 -16.22 16.41 3.82
C LYS A 128 -17.56 16.62 4.53
N ILE A 129 -18.67 16.47 3.80
CA ILE A 129 -20.03 16.67 4.36
C ILE A 129 -20.36 15.54 5.33
N TYR A 130 -20.01 14.29 4.98
CA TYR A 130 -20.29 13.14 5.83
C TYR A 130 -19.44 13.13 7.09
N MET A 131 -18.16 13.50 7.01
CA MET A 131 -17.28 13.69 8.17
C MET A 131 -17.87 14.69 9.17
N LYS A 132 -18.43 15.81 8.66
CA LYS A 132 -18.98 16.85 9.51
C LYS A 132 -20.31 16.47 10.15
N ASN A 133 -21.22 15.85 9.39
CA ASN A 133 -22.61 15.65 9.80
C ASN A 133 -22.86 14.27 10.42
N PHE A 134 -22.04 13.28 10.09
CA PHE A 134 -22.19 11.88 10.48
C PHE A 134 -20.89 11.29 11.01
N GLY A 135 -20.05 12.11 11.62
CA GLY A 135 -18.69 11.78 12.04
C GLY A 135 -18.58 10.53 12.91
N GLU A 136 -19.58 10.25 13.74
CA GLU A 136 -19.58 9.06 14.60
C GLU A 136 -19.49 7.76 13.78
N PHE A 137 -20.22 7.67 12.69
CA PHE A 137 -20.25 6.49 11.83
C PHE A 137 -19.18 6.57 10.74
N PHE A 138 -19.19 7.67 9.99
CA PHE A 138 -18.30 7.86 8.86
C PHE A 138 -16.82 7.86 9.26
N ASN A 139 -16.45 8.59 10.32
CA ASN A 139 -15.06 8.60 10.78
C ASN A 139 -14.64 7.22 11.29
N ASN A 140 -15.50 6.53 12.06
CA ASN A 140 -15.22 5.18 12.51
C ASN A 140 -14.95 4.22 11.34
N GLN A 141 -15.73 4.32 10.25
CA GLN A 141 -15.51 3.51 9.05
C GLN A 141 -14.16 3.80 8.40
N VAL A 142 -13.76 5.07 8.33
CA VAL A 142 -12.48 5.49 7.76
C VAL A 142 -11.31 5.10 8.67
N GLU A 143 -11.39 5.41 9.96
CA GLU A 143 -10.33 5.19 10.95
C GLU A 143 -9.97 3.72 11.14
N ASN A 144 -10.93 2.81 10.97
CA ASN A 144 -10.73 1.38 11.19
C ASN A 144 -10.52 0.56 9.90
N ALA A 145 -10.45 1.20 8.73
CA ALA A 145 -10.22 0.51 7.48
C ALA A 145 -8.73 0.19 7.27
N ASN A 146 -8.41 -1.00 6.71
CA ASN A 146 -7.07 -1.28 6.20
C ASN A 146 -6.91 -0.81 4.74
N SER A 147 -8.03 -0.58 4.05
CA SER A 147 -8.03 0.03 2.72
C SER A 147 -9.24 0.94 2.54
N ILE A 148 -9.06 2.04 1.81
CA ILE A 148 -10.10 3.02 1.51
C ILE A 148 -10.18 3.15 -0.01
N ILE A 149 -11.37 2.92 -0.56
CA ILE A 149 -11.60 3.00 -2.01
C ILE A 149 -12.50 4.19 -2.28
N LEU A 150 -11.97 5.16 -3.03
CA LEU A 150 -12.75 6.33 -3.43
C LEU A 150 -13.65 6.00 -4.60
N SER A 151 -14.95 6.27 -4.44
CA SER A 151 -15.93 6.21 -5.52
C SER A 151 -16.19 7.57 -6.12
N ARG A 152 -16.71 7.59 -7.35
CA ARG A 152 -17.11 8.81 -8.08
C ARG A 152 -15.99 9.81 -8.30
N THR A 153 -14.78 9.32 -8.43
CA THR A 153 -13.59 10.12 -8.72
C THR A 153 -13.49 10.50 -10.20
N ALA A 154 -14.12 9.72 -11.09
CA ALA A 154 -14.14 10.00 -12.52
C ALA A 154 -14.63 11.44 -12.82
N GLY A 155 -13.80 12.21 -13.56
CA GLY A 155 -14.10 13.60 -13.92
C GLY A 155 -14.17 14.57 -12.74
N MET A 156 -13.70 14.19 -11.56
CA MET A 156 -13.59 15.08 -10.41
C MET A 156 -12.44 16.06 -10.61
N ASP A 157 -12.64 17.30 -10.17
CA ASP A 157 -11.58 18.31 -10.15
C ASP A 157 -10.41 17.83 -9.28
N PRO A 158 -9.15 17.88 -9.79
CA PRO A 158 -7.98 17.37 -9.07
C PRO A 158 -7.78 18.01 -7.69
N ALA A 159 -8.01 19.29 -7.55
CA ALA A 159 -7.87 19.97 -6.27
C ALA A 159 -8.90 19.52 -5.24
N LYS A 160 -10.13 19.22 -5.69
CA LYS A 160 -11.18 18.67 -4.82
C LYS A 160 -10.87 17.23 -4.43
N LEU A 161 -10.32 16.44 -5.34
CA LEU A 161 -9.89 15.06 -5.05
C LEU A 161 -8.76 15.05 -4.03
N SER A 162 -7.72 15.88 -4.23
CA SER A 162 -6.60 16.03 -3.29
C SER A 162 -7.08 16.48 -1.91
N ALA A 163 -8.03 17.42 -1.84
CA ALA A 163 -8.61 17.85 -0.57
C ALA A 163 -9.39 16.73 0.14
N ALA A 164 -10.10 15.89 -0.61
CA ALA A 164 -10.80 14.73 -0.02
C ALA A 164 -9.79 13.70 0.51
N ILE A 165 -8.73 13.43 -0.22
CA ILE A 165 -7.64 12.54 0.18
C ILE A 165 -6.96 13.03 1.46
N ALA A 166 -6.62 14.33 1.53
CA ALA A 166 -6.01 14.92 2.71
C ALA A 166 -6.87 14.74 3.97
N LEU A 167 -8.19 14.95 3.85
CA LEU A 167 -9.14 14.72 4.96
C LEU A 167 -9.17 13.25 5.40
N LEU A 168 -9.07 12.30 4.47
CA LEU A 168 -9.06 10.87 4.80
C LEU A 168 -7.75 10.46 5.43
N ARG A 169 -6.62 10.97 4.93
CA ARG A 169 -5.29 10.74 5.50
C ARG A 169 -5.12 11.30 6.90
N GLU A 170 -5.74 12.45 7.21
CA GLU A 170 -5.80 13.01 8.56
C GLU A 170 -6.45 12.03 9.55
N LYS A 171 -7.44 11.24 9.10
CA LYS A 171 -8.15 10.25 9.89
C LYS A 171 -7.48 8.87 9.91
N ASN A 172 -6.91 8.47 8.79
CA ASN A 172 -6.26 7.18 8.64
C ASN A 172 -5.04 7.31 7.71
N PRO A 173 -3.85 7.54 8.27
CA PRO A 173 -2.62 7.68 7.48
C PRO A 173 -2.14 6.35 6.89
N GLU A 174 -2.50 5.20 7.50
CA GLU A 174 -1.92 3.90 7.17
C GLU A 174 -2.72 3.10 6.12
N ALA A 175 -4.01 3.42 5.94
CA ALA A 175 -4.84 2.66 5.02
C ALA A 175 -4.33 2.75 3.58
N THR A 176 -4.34 1.63 2.86
CA THR A 176 -4.13 1.65 1.40
C THR A 176 -5.24 2.46 0.75
N LEU A 177 -4.88 3.51 0.01
CA LEU A 177 -5.85 4.40 -0.62
C LEU A 177 -5.94 4.13 -2.13
N ILE A 178 -7.14 3.84 -2.61
CA ILE A 178 -7.43 3.64 -4.04
C ILE A 178 -8.16 4.88 -4.55
N THR A 179 -7.49 5.71 -5.34
CA THR A 179 -7.98 7.01 -5.84
C THR A 179 -8.37 6.98 -7.31
N THR A 180 -7.78 6.07 -8.08
CA THR A 180 -8.12 5.83 -9.48
C THR A 180 -9.58 5.41 -9.61
N PRO A 181 -10.33 5.93 -10.58
CA PRO A 181 -11.67 5.43 -10.85
C PRO A 181 -11.65 3.91 -11.00
N TRP A 182 -12.40 3.20 -10.21
CA TRP A 182 -12.36 1.73 -10.23
C TRP A 182 -12.86 1.11 -11.54
N GLU A 183 -13.53 1.88 -12.37
CA GLU A 183 -13.91 1.49 -13.73
C GLU A 183 -12.69 1.32 -14.64
N GLU A 184 -11.59 2.00 -14.33
CA GLU A 184 -10.32 1.95 -15.05
C GLU A 184 -9.39 0.84 -14.52
N LEU A 185 -9.73 0.24 -13.37
CA LEU A 185 -8.97 -0.84 -12.73
C LEU A 185 -9.63 -2.19 -12.99
N ASP A 186 -8.85 -3.24 -13.19
CA ASP A 186 -9.36 -4.59 -13.11
C ASP A 186 -9.58 -5.03 -11.65
N GLY A 187 -10.51 -5.96 -11.42
CA GLY A 187 -10.89 -6.40 -10.08
C GLY A 187 -9.73 -7.07 -9.33
N LYS A 188 -8.78 -7.70 -10.00
CA LYS A 188 -7.62 -8.35 -9.36
C LYS A 188 -6.65 -7.31 -8.82
N THR A 189 -6.45 -6.22 -9.55
CA THR A 189 -5.64 -5.08 -9.08
C THR A 189 -6.24 -4.44 -7.83
N ILE A 190 -7.56 -4.24 -7.82
CA ILE A 190 -8.28 -3.73 -6.64
C ILE A 190 -8.11 -4.70 -5.46
N LEU A 191 -8.36 -5.99 -5.67
CA LEU A 191 -8.23 -7.00 -4.63
C LEU A 191 -6.81 -7.07 -4.05
N ALA A 192 -5.79 -7.05 -4.90
CA ALA A 192 -4.40 -7.05 -4.46
C ALA A 192 -4.06 -5.83 -3.58
N ALA A 193 -4.62 -4.66 -3.89
CA ALA A 193 -4.46 -3.47 -3.08
C ALA A 193 -5.20 -3.57 -1.74
N MET A 194 -6.40 -4.16 -1.70
CA MET A 194 -7.16 -4.40 -0.47
C MET A 194 -6.45 -5.37 0.48
N GLU A 195 -5.79 -6.40 -0.05
CA GLU A 195 -5.08 -7.42 0.73
C GLU A 195 -3.70 -6.97 1.23
N LYS A 196 -3.14 -5.88 0.70
CA LYS A 196 -1.83 -5.33 1.07
C LYS A 196 -2.01 -4.13 2.00
N ARG A 197 -1.27 -4.13 3.13
CA ARG A 197 -1.37 -3.04 4.13
C ARG A 197 -0.85 -1.69 3.63
N SER A 198 0.19 -1.65 2.80
CA SER A 198 0.66 -0.44 2.13
C SER A 198 1.47 -0.80 0.89
N THR A 199 1.13 -0.17 -0.24
CA THR A 199 1.89 -0.32 -1.49
C THR A 199 3.05 0.67 -1.57
N LEU A 200 2.96 1.81 -0.89
CA LEU A 200 4.02 2.81 -0.79
C LEU A 200 5.20 2.28 0.03
N GLU A 201 4.93 1.75 1.24
CA GLU A 201 5.97 1.13 2.07
C GLU A 201 6.69 -0.03 1.37
N ALA A 202 5.94 -0.87 0.63
CA ALA A 202 6.56 -1.94 -0.13
C ALA A 202 7.55 -1.40 -1.18
N THR A 203 7.16 -0.33 -1.89
CA THR A 203 8.02 0.32 -2.89
C THR A 203 9.24 0.99 -2.24
N LEU A 204 9.06 1.63 -1.09
CA LEU A 204 10.17 2.24 -0.34
C LEU A 204 11.16 1.17 0.14
N ARG A 205 10.68 0.07 0.73
CA ARG A 205 11.53 -1.05 1.16
C ARG A 205 12.30 -1.71 0.01
N GLU A 206 11.63 -1.88 -1.15
CA GLU A 206 12.31 -2.40 -2.35
C GLU A 206 13.46 -1.48 -2.78
N LEU A 207 13.24 -0.15 -2.75
CA LEU A 207 14.25 0.83 -3.09
C LEU A 207 15.41 0.86 -2.06
N GLU A 208 15.09 0.78 -0.77
CA GLU A 208 16.08 0.73 0.31
C GLU A 208 16.97 -0.50 0.16
N GLN A 209 16.39 -1.70 -0.05
CA GLN A 209 17.14 -2.94 -0.29
C GLN A 209 18.00 -2.88 -1.55
N GLU A 210 17.50 -2.27 -2.64
CA GLU A 210 18.29 -2.09 -3.86
C GLU A 210 19.45 -1.12 -3.65
N ALA A 211 19.31 -0.09 -2.79
CA ALA A 211 20.38 0.84 -2.46
C ALA A 211 21.50 0.14 -1.66
N GLU A 212 21.14 -0.67 -0.66
CA GLU A 212 22.09 -1.44 0.15
C GLU A 212 22.91 -2.44 -0.68
N THR A 213 22.27 -3.12 -1.65
CA THR A 213 22.97 -4.12 -2.48
C THR A 213 23.98 -3.50 -3.45
N HIS A 214 23.83 -2.23 -3.81
CA HIS A 214 24.80 -1.54 -4.68
C HIS A 214 26.09 -1.14 -3.95
N GLU A 215 26.07 -0.96 -2.63
CA GLU A 215 27.28 -0.64 -1.86
C GLU A 215 28.17 -1.85 -1.61
N GLU A 216 27.62 -3.07 -1.52
CA GLU A 216 28.43 -4.28 -1.32
C GLU A 216 29.27 -4.65 -2.54
N HIS A 217 29.00 -4.12 -3.73
CA HIS A 217 29.73 -4.46 -4.95
C HIS A 217 30.95 -3.56 -5.26
N ASP A 218 31.09 -2.39 -4.63
CA ASP A 218 32.24 -1.50 -4.88
C ASP A 218 33.48 -1.82 -4.03
N HIS A 219 33.42 -2.80 -3.12
CA HIS A 219 34.54 -3.22 -2.28
C HIS A 219 34.95 -4.68 -2.46
N CYS A 220 34.62 -5.33 -3.56
CA CYS A 220 35.17 -6.63 -3.88
C CYS A 220 36.47 -6.50 -4.64
N CYS A 221 37.58 -6.52 -3.92
CA CYS A 221 38.79 -7.07 -4.48
C CYS A 221 38.46 -8.49 -4.96
N HIS A 222 38.60 -8.74 -6.25
CA HIS A 222 38.43 -10.06 -6.81
C HIS A 222 39.36 -11.04 -6.07
N HIS A 223 38.81 -11.92 -5.24
CA HIS A 223 39.48 -13.15 -4.87
C HIS A 223 39.55 -14.01 -6.12
N HIS A 224 40.63 -13.86 -6.84
CA HIS A 224 41.10 -14.93 -7.73
C HIS A 224 41.69 -16.00 -6.83
N ASP A 225 41.14 -17.21 -6.87
CA ASP A 225 41.82 -18.42 -6.46
C ASP A 225 43.06 -18.57 -7.34
N HIS A 226 44.19 -18.06 -6.88
CA HIS A 226 45.52 -18.35 -7.42
C HIS A 226 46.33 -18.99 -6.33
N GLU A 227 46.72 -20.21 -6.63
CA GLU A 227 47.84 -20.89 -5.97
C GLU A 227 49.06 -19.95 -5.95
N GLU A 228 49.57 -19.67 -4.76
CA GLU A 228 50.88 -19.13 -4.36
C GLU A 228 51.68 -18.36 -5.44
N GLU A 229 51.26 -17.17 -5.86
CA GLU A 229 52.17 -16.19 -6.44
C GLU A 229 52.09 -14.88 -5.64
N GLU A 230 53.25 -14.49 -5.03
CA GLU A 230 53.40 -13.26 -4.25
C GLU A 230 53.11 -12.03 -5.11
N CYS A 231 52.18 -11.17 -4.65
CA CYS A 231 51.88 -9.90 -5.29
C CYS A 231 53.09 -8.98 -5.23
N SER A 232 53.64 -8.60 -6.37
CA SER A 232 54.85 -7.77 -6.50
C SER A 232 54.54 -6.26 -6.56
N ASP A 233 53.31 -5.83 -6.32
CA ASP A 233 52.93 -4.43 -6.32
C ASP A 233 53.06 -3.82 -4.91
N PRO A 234 54.00 -2.85 -4.71
CA PRO A 234 54.26 -2.25 -3.41
C PRO A 234 53.11 -1.38 -2.86
N ASP A 235 52.13 -0.99 -3.69
CA ASP A 235 50.99 -0.18 -3.29
C ASP A 235 49.69 -0.99 -3.14
N CYS A 236 49.76 -2.32 -3.20
CA CYS A 236 48.59 -3.19 -3.05
C CYS A 236 48.19 -3.37 -1.59
N ALA A 237 46.95 -3.08 -1.27
CA ALA A 237 46.36 -3.18 0.08
C ALA A 237 46.28 -4.63 0.64
N CYS A 238 46.61 -5.66 -0.16
CA CYS A 238 46.54 -7.06 0.26
C CYS A 238 47.70 -7.54 1.18
N HIS A 239 48.70 -6.70 1.44
CA HIS A 239 49.85 -7.06 2.29
C HIS A 239 49.63 -6.96 3.81
N HIS A 240 48.42 -6.68 4.29
CA HIS A 240 48.15 -6.42 5.72
C HIS A 240 47.24 -7.47 6.39
N HIS A 241 47.35 -8.75 6.02
CA HIS A 241 46.82 -9.81 6.87
C HIS A 241 47.92 -10.33 7.79
N HIS A 242 48.01 -9.76 8.98
CA HIS A 242 48.66 -10.38 10.10
C HIS A 242 47.62 -11.06 10.99
N ASP A 243 47.66 -12.37 11.05
CA ASP A 243 47.06 -13.13 12.14
C ASP A 243 47.78 -12.74 13.43
N HIS A 244 47.18 -11.91 14.25
CA HIS A 244 47.63 -11.66 15.61
C HIS A 244 46.64 -12.27 16.58
N GLU A 245 47.07 -13.35 17.22
CA GLU A 245 46.60 -13.71 18.56
C GLU A 245 46.78 -12.50 19.49
N GLU A 246 45.86 -12.27 20.41
CA GLU A 246 45.70 -11.12 21.30
C GLU A 246 47.02 -10.76 22.06
N GLU A 247 47.90 -9.96 21.46
CA GLU A 247 48.94 -9.25 22.18
C GLU A 247 48.79 -7.74 21.93
N GLU A 248 48.67 -6.97 23.04
CA GLU A 248 48.55 -5.51 23.01
C GLU A 248 49.80 -4.89 22.34
N CYS A 249 49.62 -4.07 21.33
CA CYS A 249 50.67 -3.36 20.64
C CYS A 249 51.07 -2.08 21.40
N ASP A 250 52.27 -2.04 21.99
CA ASP A 250 52.79 -0.90 22.78
C ASP A 250 53.45 0.20 21.92
N ASP A 251 53.33 0.15 20.59
CA ASP A 251 53.95 1.17 19.72
C ASP A 251 52.97 2.34 19.48
N PRO A 252 53.31 3.57 19.97
CA PRO A 252 52.44 4.75 19.84
C PRO A 252 52.27 5.27 18.40
N ASP A 253 53.08 4.84 17.46
CA ASP A 253 53.04 5.23 16.04
C ASP A 253 52.48 4.10 15.15
N CYS A 254 51.97 3.02 15.73
CA CYS A 254 51.42 1.90 14.98
C CYS A 254 50.03 2.23 14.41
N ALA A 255 49.84 2.05 13.10
CA ALA A 255 48.58 2.28 12.38
C ALA A 255 47.45 1.35 12.80
N CYS A 256 47.70 0.31 13.62
CA CYS A 256 46.64 -0.59 14.12
C CYS A 256 45.66 0.06 15.12
N HIS A 257 46.01 1.22 15.70
CA HIS A 257 45.09 1.96 16.58
C HIS A 257 44.08 2.84 15.89
N HIS A 258 44.03 2.93 14.57
CA HIS A 258 43.14 3.83 13.85
C HIS A 258 42.03 3.16 13.05
N HIS A 259 41.79 1.88 13.25
CA HIS A 259 40.62 1.24 12.61
C HIS A 259 39.47 1.03 13.58
N HIS A 260 38.94 2.12 14.17
CA HIS A 260 37.51 2.14 14.47
C HIS A 260 36.79 2.36 13.14
N HIS A 261 36.46 1.27 12.47
CA HIS A 261 35.36 1.30 11.53
C HIS A 261 34.08 1.66 12.33
N HIS A 262 33.80 2.94 12.42
CA HIS A 262 32.42 3.36 12.52
C HIS A 262 31.80 2.96 11.17
N GLY A 263 31.27 1.75 11.09
CA GLY A 263 30.27 1.44 10.12
C GLY A 263 29.16 2.44 10.38
N HIS A 264 29.07 3.47 9.57
CA HIS A 264 27.84 4.24 9.48
C HIS A 264 26.83 3.22 8.94
N ASP A 265 25.83 2.86 9.74
CA ASP A 265 24.69 2.12 9.25
C ASP A 265 24.16 2.89 8.03
N ALA A 266 23.90 2.20 6.93
CA ALA A 266 23.34 2.80 5.72
C ALA A 266 22.12 3.64 6.04
N ASP A 267 21.33 3.25 7.05
CA ASP A 267 20.19 3.96 7.62
C ASP A 267 20.55 5.34 8.22
N GLU A 268 21.79 5.59 8.62
CA GLU A 268 22.23 6.92 9.09
C GLU A 268 22.61 7.87 7.96
N VAL A 269 22.89 7.35 6.75
CA VAL A 269 23.38 8.13 5.61
C VAL A 269 22.28 8.38 4.59
N PHE A 270 21.40 7.40 4.35
CA PHE A 270 20.36 7.49 3.34
C PHE A 270 18.98 7.65 3.96
N VAL A 271 18.18 8.51 3.33
CA VAL A 271 16.80 8.82 3.73
C VAL A 271 15.91 8.55 2.52
N SER A 272 14.77 7.93 2.77
CA SER A 272 13.73 7.75 1.78
C SER A 272 12.61 8.77 1.99
N TRP A 273 12.11 9.34 0.89
CA TRP A 273 10.91 10.17 0.85
C TRP A 273 9.91 9.55 -0.13
N GLY A 274 8.66 9.42 0.30
CA GLY A 274 7.61 8.88 -0.55
C GLY A 274 6.29 9.61 -0.37
N THR A 275 5.52 9.70 -1.45
CA THR A 275 4.19 10.29 -1.43
C THR A 275 3.23 9.58 -2.36
N GLU A 276 1.94 9.61 -2.00
CA GLU A 276 0.84 9.20 -2.88
C GLU A 276 0.15 10.45 -3.45
N THR A 277 -0.21 10.41 -4.71
CA THR A 277 -0.82 11.56 -5.39
C THR A 277 -1.87 11.15 -6.42
N PRO A 278 -3.02 11.81 -6.47
CA PRO A 278 -3.98 11.67 -7.56
C PRO A 278 -3.68 12.60 -8.74
N ARG A 279 -2.55 13.34 -8.69
CA ARG A 279 -2.16 14.29 -9.72
C ARG A 279 -1.85 13.56 -11.01
N LYS A 280 -2.26 14.17 -12.13
CA LYS A 280 -1.90 13.71 -13.47
C LYS A 280 -0.67 14.46 -13.96
N PHE A 281 0.20 13.75 -14.66
CA PHE A 281 1.43 14.27 -15.22
C PHE A 281 1.44 14.11 -16.75
N THR A 282 2.09 15.02 -17.45
CA THR A 282 2.52 14.71 -18.82
C THR A 282 3.90 14.06 -18.79
N GLU A 283 4.20 13.27 -19.81
CA GLU A 283 5.54 12.65 -19.91
C GLU A 283 6.66 13.71 -19.99
N GLU A 284 6.40 14.82 -20.70
CA GLU A 284 7.35 15.92 -20.82
C GLU A 284 7.60 16.61 -19.47
N GLU A 285 6.54 16.88 -18.72
CA GLU A 285 6.62 17.43 -17.36
C GLU A 285 7.39 16.50 -16.42
N LEU A 286 7.06 15.22 -16.41
CA LEU A 286 7.74 14.24 -15.57
C LEU A 286 9.23 14.14 -15.92
N ARG A 287 9.58 14.11 -17.20
CA ARG A 287 10.98 14.14 -17.67
C ARG A 287 11.72 15.39 -17.20
N HIS A 288 11.06 16.54 -17.24
CA HIS A 288 11.64 17.79 -16.74
C HIS A 288 11.86 17.76 -15.22
N ILE A 289 10.90 17.24 -14.47
CA ILE A 289 11.01 17.07 -13.00
C ILE A 289 12.20 16.15 -12.67
N LEU A 290 12.31 14.99 -13.31
CA LEU A 290 13.40 14.03 -13.07
C LEU A 290 14.77 14.64 -13.38
N ALA A 291 14.88 15.43 -14.45
CA ALA A 291 16.13 16.14 -14.78
C ALA A 291 16.53 17.17 -13.71
N GLN A 292 15.57 17.80 -13.02
CA GLN A 292 15.88 18.75 -11.95
C GLN A 292 16.44 18.08 -10.69
N LEU A 293 16.20 16.80 -10.47
CA LEU A 293 16.74 16.06 -9.31
C LEU A 293 18.27 16.06 -9.27
N GLU A 294 18.95 16.27 -10.40
CA GLU A 294 20.41 16.36 -10.49
C GLU A 294 20.98 17.67 -9.94
N SER A 295 20.17 18.70 -9.77
CA SER A 295 20.64 20.06 -9.43
C SER A 295 21.29 20.17 -8.05
N GLY A 296 21.12 19.17 -7.17
CA GLY A 296 21.52 19.23 -5.76
C GLY A 296 20.64 20.12 -4.88
N GLU A 297 19.63 20.79 -5.45
CA GLU A 297 18.70 21.61 -4.67
C GLU A 297 17.81 20.79 -3.74
N TYR A 298 17.59 19.52 -4.08
CA TYR A 298 16.68 18.58 -3.40
C TYR A 298 17.40 17.64 -2.44
N GLY A 299 18.70 17.80 -2.25
CA GLY A 299 19.62 16.86 -1.62
C GLY A 299 20.42 16.06 -2.66
N THR A 300 21.16 15.07 -2.25
CA THR A 300 21.84 14.13 -3.16
C THR A 300 20.88 13.00 -3.46
N VAL A 301 20.18 13.07 -4.59
CA VAL A 301 19.25 12.00 -5.01
C VAL A 301 20.04 10.88 -5.66
N LEU A 302 19.89 9.66 -5.14
CA LEU A 302 20.51 8.45 -5.67
C LEU A 302 19.59 7.70 -6.62
N ARG A 303 18.31 7.63 -6.28
CA ARG A 303 17.30 6.94 -7.08
C ARG A 303 15.92 7.55 -6.86
N SER A 304 15.10 7.48 -7.88
CA SER A 304 13.67 7.76 -7.75
C SER A 304 12.88 6.77 -8.59
N LYS A 305 11.84 6.22 -8.01
CA LYS A 305 10.87 5.34 -8.71
C LYS A 305 9.46 5.82 -8.48
N GLY A 306 8.60 5.54 -9.43
CA GLY A 306 7.18 5.80 -9.23
C GLY A 306 6.31 5.38 -10.38
N LEU A 307 5.03 5.52 -10.14
CA LEU A 307 3.99 5.41 -11.15
C LEU A 307 2.98 6.51 -10.91
N VAL A 308 2.57 7.20 -11.96
CA VAL A 308 1.65 8.33 -11.88
C VAL A 308 0.63 8.28 -13.02
N ASP A 309 -0.57 8.80 -12.77
CA ASP A 309 -1.60 8.93 -13.81
C ASP A 309 -1.15 9.95 -14.85
N ALA A 310 -1.25 9.61 -16.14
CA ALA A 310 -0.92 10.52 -17.22
C ALA A 310 -2.14 11.35 -17.66
N ALA A 311 -1.87 12.56 -18.11
CA ALA A 311 -2.92 13.46 -18.56
C ALA A 311 -3.72 12.93 -19.78
N ASP A 312 -3.19 11.94 -20.50
CA ASP A 312 -3.81 11.28 -21.66
C ASP A 312 -4.60 10.00 -21.30
N GLY A 313 -4.76 9.69 -20.02
CA GLY A 313 -5.51 8.53 -19.53
C GLY A 313 -4.74 7.22 -19.50
N GLN A 314 -3.44 7.25 -19.74
CA GLN A 314 -2.52 6.14 -19.49
C GLN A 314 -1.78 6.36 -18.19
N TRP A 315 -0.94 5.41 -17.80
CA TRP A 315 -0.08 5.56 -16.63
C TRP A 315 1.38 5.61 -17.05
N LEU A 316 2.15 6.47 -16.35
CA LEU A 316 3.59 6.61 -16.51
C LEU A 316 4.29 5.93 -15.35
N TYR A 317 5.13 4.97 -15.66
CA TYR A 317 6.05 4.33 -14.74
C TYR A 317 7.41 4.94 -14.97
N PHE A 318 8.08 5.34 -13.92
CA PHE A 318 9.42 5.88 -14.06
C PHE A 318 10.40 5.24 -13.08
N ASP A 319 11.62 5.11 -13.56
CA ASP A 319 12.80 4.75 -12.78
C ASP A 319 13.90 5.75 -13.13
N TYR A 320 14.53 6.33 -12.15
CA TYR A 320 15.52 7.37 -12.30
C TYR A 320 16.73 7.05 -11.45
N VAL A 321 17.90 7.03 -12.07
CA VAL A 321 19.21 7.23 -11.45
C VAL A 321 19.83 8.49 -12.06
N PRO A 322 20.78 9.17 -11.37
CA PRO A 322 21.37 10.42 -11.88
C PRO A 322 21.86 10.28 -13.34
N GLY A 323 21.35 11.12 -14.22
CA GLY A 323 21.66 11.10 -15.66
C GLY A 323 20.84 10.15 -16.52
N GLU A 324 20.07 9.22 -15.95
CA GLU A 324 19.40 8.13 -16.69
C GLU A 324 17.91 8.00 -16.31
N PRO A 325 17.03 8.93 -16.74
CA PRO A 325 15.60 8.78 -16.53
C PRO A 325 15.00 7.76 -17.51
N ASP A 326 14.37 6.72 -17.01
CA ASP A 326 13.54 5.79 -17.78
C ASP A 326 12.06 6.07 -17.49
N ILE A 327 11.27 6.36 -18.52
CA ILE A 327 9.83 6.59 -18.40
C ILE A 327 9.12 5.65 -19.37
N ARG A 328 8.23 4.83 -18.85
CA ARG A 328 7.49 3.81 -19.60
C ARG A 328 6.00 3.97 -19.39
N ARG A 329 5.20 3.62 -20.38
CA ARG A 329 3.75 3.55 -20.24
C ARG A 329 3.34 2.18 -19.73
N GLY A 330 2.32 2.14 -18.87
CA GLY A 330 1.86 0.90 -18.27
C GLY A 330 0.38 0.91 -17.92
N VAL A 331 -0.03 -0.16 -17.25
CA VAL A 331 -1.41 -0.34 -16.79
C VAL A 331 -1.74 0.62 -15.64
N PRO A 332 -3.02 0.97 -15.46
CA PRO A 332 -3.44 1.81 -14.33
C PRO A 332 -3.03 1.24 -12.99
N GLY A 333 -2.46 2.08 -12.12
CA GLY A 333 -2.23 1.79 -10.73
C GLY A 333 -3.39 2.25 -9.84
N VAL A 334 -3.42 1.81 -8.60
CA VAL A 334 -4.50 2.14 -7.65
C VAL A 334 -4.46 3.59 -7.17
N THR A 335 -3.26 4.17 -7.12
CA THR A 335 -2.99 5.59 -6.85
C THR A 335 -1.62 5.94 -7.40
N GLY A 336 -1.38 7.22 -7.73
CA GLY A 336 -0.05 7.69 -8.10
C GLY A 336 0.90 7.60 -6.90
N ARG A 337 2.15 7.17 -7.13
CA ARG A 337 3.18 7.06 -6.10
C ARG A 337 4.51 7.54 -6.63
N ILE A 338 5.21 8.25 -5.78
CA ILE A 338 6.53 8.81 -6.05
C ILE A 338 7.41 8.46 -4.86
N CYS A 339 8.57 7.86 -5.11
CA CYS A 339 9.54 7.50 -4.10
C CYS A 339 10.91 8.07 -4.52
N VAL A 340 11.64 8.64 -3.58
CA VAL A 340 12.98 9.19 -3.77
C VAL A 340 13.88 8.69 -2.64
N ILE A 341 15.05 8.18 -2.98
CA ILE A 341 16.10 7.82 -2.03
C ILE A 341 17.32 8.69 -2.28
N GLY A 342 17.93 9.12 -1.20
CA GLY A 342 19.13 9.92 -1.28
C GLY A 342 19.63 10.39 0.08
N SER A 343 20.65 11.22 0.08
CA SER A 343 21.22 11.81 1.28
C SER A 343 20.80 13.26 1.40
N GLN A 344 20.47 13.69 2.63
CA GLN A 344 20.07 15.08 2.94
C GLN A 344 18.89 15.58 2.09
N LEU A 345 17.91 14.72 1.84
CA LEU A 345 16.71 15.06 1.07
C LEU A 345 15.95 16.23 1.71
N LYS A 346 15.47 17.13 0.86
CA LYS A 346 14.67 18.30 1.25
C LYS A 346 13.23 18.06 0.86
N GLU A 347 12.46 17.45 1.75
CA GLU A 347 11.09 16.99 1.50
C GLU A 347 10.18 18.12 0.99
N ASP A 348 10.18 19.29 1.64
CA ASP A 348 9.37 20.44 1.22
C ASP A 348 9.64 20.83 -0.25
N LYS A 349 10.91 20.75 -0.67
CA LYS A 349 11.30 21.06 -2.04
C LYS A 349 10.90 19.96 -3.01
N LEU A 350 10.99 18.68 -2.59
CA LEU A 350 10.51 17.55 -3.38
C LEU A 350 9.00 17.63 -3.59
N GLN A 351 8.24 17.92 -2.53
CA GLN A 351 6.79 18.14 -2.63
C GLN A 351 6.47 19.29 -3.61
N ALA A 352 7.19 20.39 -3.51
CA ALA A 352 7.00 21.53 -4.41
C ALA A 352 7.38 21.20 -5.86
N LEU A 353 8.47 20.45 -6.09
CA LEU A 353 8.91 20.02 -7.41
C LEU A 353 7.88 19.16 -8.11
N PHE A 354 7.40 18.12 -7.42
CA PHE A 354 6.34 17.24 -7.94
C PHE A 354 4.96 17.89 -7.87
N ASN A 355 4.81 19.01 -7.17
CA ASN A 355 3.54 19.71 -6.92
C ASN A 355 2.47 18.76 -6.32
N VAL A 356 2.83 18.09 -5.23
CA VAL A 356 2.02 17.07 -4.52
C VAL A 356 1.92 17.41 -3.04
#